data_411f9cd21365f4635c23fef4126ccaf0
#
_entry.id   411f9cd21365f4635c23fef4126ccaf0
#
_cell.length_a   1.000
_cell.length_b   1.000
_cell.length_c   1.000
_cell.angle_alpha   90.00
_cell.angle_beta   90.00
_cell.angle_gamma   90.00
#
_symmetry.space_group_name_H-M   'P 1'
#
loop_
_entity.id
_entity.type
_entity.pdbx_description
1 polymer ?
#
loop_
_entity_poly.entity_id
_entity_poly.type
_entity_poly.pdbx_seq_one_letter_code
_entity_poly.pdbx_strand_id
1 'polypeptide(L)'
;MSSVTTRALLEMKEKGERIVALTCYDALFARLLDASGVDILLVGDSLNQVLAGASSTLSATLDQMLYHTKMVRRGTERAMVVCDMPFLSYQISPEEALRNCGRAMKETGCNAVKIEGGQPMAATVRRLVDIGIPVMGHLGLTPQSVHALGGYRVQGREDAEAGRLKADATALQDAGAFAVVLELVPAPLASQITKALSIPTIGIGAGPACDGQVLVLHDMLGLNDQFSAKFVKKYAALAEDVREAARVFAAEVREGRYPGPEHSFGK
;
A
#
# COMPACT_ATOMS: atom_id res chain seq x y z
N MET A 1 -20.77 -2.72 10.26
CA MET A 1 -20.01 -1.45 10.27
C MET A 1 -20.14 -0.80 8.90
N SER A 2 -20.14 0.53 8.81
CA SER A 2 -20.18 1.23 7.52
C SER A 2 -18.86 1.07 6.76
N SER A 3 -18.91 1.00 5.43
CA SER A 3 -17.71 0.94 4.60
C SER A 3 -16.88 2.22 4.71
N VAL A 4 -15.55 2.08 4.72
CA VAL A 4 -14.62 3.22 4.72
C VAL A 4 -14.63 3.87 3.34
N THR A 5 -14.89 5.17 3.30
CA THR A 5 -14.97 6.00 2.08
C THR A 5 -13.91 7.10 2.13
N THR A 6 -13.66 7.77 1.02
CA THR A 6 -12.77 8.95 0.98
C THR A 6 -13.23 10.03 1.96
N ARG A 7 -14.55 10.21 2.09
CA ARG A 7 -15.15 11.14 3.05
C ARG A 7 -14.89 10.72 4.50
N ALA A 8 -15.05 9.43 4.82
CA ALA A 8 -14.76 8.92 6.16
C ALA A 8 -13.30 9.16 6.56
N LEU A 9 -12.36 8.97 5.64
CA LEU A 9 -10.94 9.25 5.89
C LEU A 9 -10.68 10.75 6.15
N LEU A 10 -11.37 11.63 5.42
CA LEU A 10 -11.30 13.06 5.66
C LEU A 10 -11.85 13.44 7.05
N GLU A 11 -13.01 12.88 7.41
CA GLU A 11 -13.61 13.08 8.73
C GLU A 11 -12.71 12.57 9.87
N MET A 12 -11.99 11.44 9.66
CA MET A 12 -10.99 10.95 10.62
C MET A 12 -9.87 11.97 10.82
N LYS A 13 -9.33 12.56 9.73
CA LYS A 13 -8.33 13.63 9.83
C LYS A 13 -8.87 14.84 10.62
N GLU A 14 -10.06 15.31 10.30
CA GLU A 14 -10.69 16.45 10.98
C GLU A 14 -10.86 16.22 12.49
N LYS A 15 -11.17 14.98 12.89
CA LYS A 15 -11.32 14.57 14.29
C LYS A 15 -9.99 14.23 14.97
N GLY A 16 -8.87 14.17 14.23
CA GLY A 16 -7.58 13.70 14.75
C GLY A 16 -7.52 12.19 15.00
N GLU A 17 -8.42 11.42 14.41
CA GLU A 17 -8.43 9.96 14.45
C GLU A 17 -7.37 9.41 13.49
N ARG A 18 -6.64 8.37 13.92
CA ARG A 18 -5.54 7.80 13.13
C ARG A 18 -6.03 6.79 12.11
N ILE A 19 -5.61 6.95 10.87
CA ILE A 19 -5.92 6.04 9.75
C ILE A 19 -4.91 4.89 9.75
N VAL A 20 -5.41 3.66 9.73
CA VAL A 20 -4.59 2.46 9.70
C VAL A 20 -4.62 1.86 8.29
N ALA A 21 -3.46 1.78 7.66
CA ALA A 21 -3.32 1.16 6.35
C ALA A 21 -2.32 -0.01 6.40
N LEU A 22 -2.60 -1.07 5.66
CA LEU A 22 -1.67 -2.18 5.45
C LEU A 22 -1.70 -2.62 3.99
N THR A 23 -0.56 -3.09 3.47
CA THR A 23 -0.63 -3.77 2.19
C THR A 23 -1.34 -5.11 2.34
N CYS A 24 -2.02 -5.54 1.29
CA CYS A 24 -2.73 -6.81 1.26
C CYS A 24 -2.77 -7.36 -0.16
N TYR A 25 -2.69 -8.69 -0.33
CA TYR A 25 -2.50 -9.28 -1.65
C TYR A 25 -3.40 -10.48 -1.95
N ASP A 26 -4.18 -10.96 -0.97
CA ASP A 26 -5.09 -12.09 -1.12
C ASP A 26 -6.34 -11.97 -0.24
N ALA A 27 -7.31 -12.86 -0.48
CA ALA A 27 -8.61 -12.82 0.19
C ALA A 27 -8.56 -13.27 1.67
N LEU A 28 -7.63 -14.15 2.06
CA LEU A 28 -7.55 -14.63 3.42
C LEU A 28 -7.00 -13.54 4.34
N PHE A 29 -5.88 -12.93 3.97
CA PHE A 29 -5.36 -11.79 4.69
C PHE A 29 -6.31 -10.60 4.66
N ALA A 30 -6.97 -10.32 3.52
CA ALA A 30 -7.96 -9.23 3.44
C ALA A 30 -9.05 -9.38 4.51
N ARG A 31 -9.62 -10.59 4.66
CA ARG A 31 -10.65 -10.86 5.66
C ARG A 31 -10.14 -10.68 7.10
N LEU A 32 -8.91 -11.16 7.38
CA LEU A 32 -8.31 -11.00 8.71
C LEU A 32 -8.05 -9.54 9.05
N LEU A 33 -7.48 -8.79 8.12
CA LEU A 33 -7.15 -7.38 8.31
C LEU A 33 -8.41 -6.50 8.42
N ASP A 34 -9.41 -6.76 7.59
CA ASP A 34 -10.68 -6.05 7.61
C ASP A 34 -11.41 -6.26 8.94
N ALA A 35 -11.47 -7.51 9.42
CA ALA A 35 -12.04 -7.86 10.72
C ALA A 35 -11.24 -7.27 11.91
N SER A 36 -9.94 -6.98 11.71
CA SER A 36 -9.08 -6.35 12.71
C SER A 36 -9.18 -4.82 12.75
N GLY A 37 -10.02 -4.21 11.91
CA GLY A 37 -10.28 -2.77 11.94
C GLY A 37 -9.30 -1.94 11.11
N VAL A 38 -8.53 -2.54 10.19
CA VAL A 38 -7.70 -1.79 9.22
C VAL A 38 -8.60 -0.98 8.30
N ASP A 39 -8.29 0.31 8.08
CA ASP A 39 -9.14 1.21 7.30
C ASP A 39 -8.86 1.15 5.80
N ILE A 40 -7.61 0.93 5.43
CA ILE A 40 -7.17 0.87 4.02
C ILE A 40 -6.40 -0.42 3.79
N LEU A 41 -6.83 -1.21 2.81
CA LEU A 41 -6.09 -2.33 2.25
C LEU A 41 -5.48 -1.89 0.92
N LEU A 42 -4.17 -1.67 0.94
CA LEU A 42 -3.40 -1.27 -0.25
C LEU A 42 -2.89 -2.50 -0.98
N VAL A 43 -3.37 -2.73 -2.19
CA VAL A 43 -2.75 -3.72 -3.08
C VAL A 43 -1.56 -3.05 -3.75
N GLY A 44 -0.42 -3.06 -3.05
CA GLY A 44 0.79 -2.36 -3.43
C GLY A 44 1.59 -3.13 -4.50
N ASP A 45 2.28 -2.40 -5.38
CA ASP A 45 3.23 -2.99 -6.35
C ASP A 45 4.43 -3.68 -5.65
N SER A 46 4.60 -3.45 -4.33
CA SER A 46 5.47 -4.22 -3.44
C SER A 46 5.19 -5.73 -3.45
N LEU A 47 4.00 -6.18 -3.94
CA LEU A 47 3.74 -7.60 -4.21
C LEU A 47 4.82 -8.24 -5.09
N ASN A 48 5.39 -7.46 -5.98
CA ASN A 48 6.45 -7.94 -6.87
C ASN A 48 7.72 -8.37 -6.09
N GLN A 49 7.99 -7.72 -4.96
CA GLN A 49 9.10 -8.05 -4.08
C GLN A 49 8.72 -9.17 -3.09
N VAL A 50 7.62 -9.03 -2.36
CA VAL A 50 7.30 -9.93 -1.24
C VAL A 50 6.60 -11.22 -1.67
N LEU A 51 5.97 -11.28 -2.84
CA LEU A 51 5.33 -12.48 -3.37
C LEU A 51 6.09 -13.08 -4.57
N ALA A 52 6.48 -12.24 -5.54
CA ALA A 52 7.17 -12.71 -6.74
C ALA A 52 8.69 -12.84 -6.55
N GLY A 53 9.27 -12.31 -5.45
CA GLY A 53 10.70 -12.40 -5.16
C GLY A 53 11.57 -11.52 -6.05
N ALA A 54 11.00 -10.53 -6.74
CA ALA A 54 11.75 -9.59 -7.56
C ALA A 54 12.54 -8.60 -6.71
N SER A 55 13.62 -8.04 -7.26
CA SER A 55 14.48 -7.07 -6.56
C SER A 55 13.88 -5.66 -6.49
N SER A 56 12.84 -5.37 -7.29
CA SER A 56 12.17 -4.05 -7.33
C SER A 56 10.68 -4.21 -7.68
N THR A 57 9.94 -3.10 -7.59
CA THR A 57 8.53 -3.04 -7.98
C THR A 57 8.32 -2.87 -9.48
N LEU A 58 9.36 -2.51 -10.24
CA LEU A 58 9.28 -2.05 -11.64
C LEU A 58 8.71 -3.06 -12.63
N SER A 59 8.94 -4.36 -12.41
CA SER A 59 8.45 -5.41 -13.31
C SER A 59 7.03 -5.87 -13.00
N ALA A 60 6.36 -5.30 -12.00
CA ALA A 60 4.95 -5.57 -11.74
C ALA A 60 4.10 -5.15 -12.95
N THR A 61 3.23 -6.03 -13.41
CA THR A 61 2.32 -5.74 -14.53
C THR A 61 0.95 -5.30 -14.03
N LEU A 62 0.23 -4.54 -14.85
CA LEU A 62 -1.15 -4.16 -14.53
C LEU A 62 -2.04 -5.38 -14.29
N ASP A 63 -1.91 -6.43 -15.08
CA ASP A 63 -2.75 -7.63 -14.94
C ASP A 63 -2.48 -8.38 -13.62
N GLN A 64 -1.23 -8.39 -13.12
CA GLN A 64 -0.91 -8.90 -11.79
C GLN A 64 -1.59 -8.05 -10.70
N MET A 65 -1.50 -6.72 -10.81
CA MET A 65 -2.16 -5.81 -9.86
C MET A 65 -3.68 -6.03 -9.85
N LEU A 66 -4.30 -6.15 -11.01
CA LEU A 66 -5.73 -6.42 -11.13
C LEU A 66 -6.12 -7.79 -10.54
N TYR A 67 -5.30 -8.82 -10.79
CA TYR A 67 -5.52 -10.16 -10.25
C TYR A 67 -5.55 -10.15 -8.71
N HIS A 68 -4.53 -9.59 -8.08
CA HIS A 68 -4.46 -9.49 -6.62
C HIS A 68 -5.53 -8.58 -6.03
N THR A 69 -5.83 -7.46 -6.70
CA THR A 69 -6.89 -6.54 -6.25
C THR A 69 -8.26 -7.21 -6.24
N LYS A 70 -8.58 -8.04 -7.24
CA LYS A 70 -9.81 -8.86 -7.24
C LYS A 70 -9.90 -9.79 -6.03
N MET A 71 -8.78 -10.41 -5.65
CA MET A 71 -8.72 -11.30 -4.47
C MET A 71 -8.94 -10.53 -3.18
N VAL A 72 -8.22 -9.44 -2.98
CA VAL A 72 -8.36 -8.59 -1.80
C VAL A 72 -9.80 -8.09 -1.68
N ARG A 73 -10.39 -7.62 -2.78
CA ARG A 73 -11.78 -7.12 -2.77
C ARG A 73 -12.80 -8.19 -2.35
N ARG A 74 -12.57 -9.47 -2.71
CA ARG A 74 -13.44 -10.59 -2.30
C ARG A 74 -13.38 -10.88 -0.79
N GLY A 75 -12.27 -10.57 -0.15
CA GLY A 75 -12.08 -10.75 1.30
C GLY A 75 -12.45 -9.54 2.14
N THR A 76 -12.90 -8.43 1.53
CA THR A 76 -13.09 -7.14 2.20
C THR A 76 -14.55 -6.75 2.23
N GLU A 77 -15.07 -6.37 3.39
CA GLU A 77 -16.44 -5.87 3.59
C GLU A 77 -16.44 -4.36 3.94
N ARG A 78 -15.55 -3.93 4.85
CA ARG A 78 -15.51 -2.59 5.41
C ARG A 78 -14.39 -1.71 4.85
N ALA A 79 -13.15 -2.20 4.86
CA ALA A 79 -11.97 -1.41 4.52
C ALA A 79 -12.01 -0.87 3.08
N MET A 80 -11.40 0.28 2.87
CA MET A 80 -11.18 0.82 1.53
C MET A 80 -10.09 0.02 0.82
N VAL A 81 -10.39 -0.56 -0.34
CA VAL A 81 -9.41 -1.24 -1.18
C VAL A 81 -8.83 -0.25 -2.19
N VAL A 82 -7.52 -0.04 -2.13
CA VAL A 82 -6.77 0.84 -3.04
C VAL A 82 -5.86 -0.02 -3.93
N CYS A 83 -6.00 0.10 -5.24
CA CYS A 83 -5.13 -0.55 -6.22
C CYS A 83 -3.96 0.35 -6.58
N ASP A 84 -2.74 -0.13 -6.35
CA ASP A 84 -1.54 0.58 -6.80
C ASP A 84 -1.36 0.41 -8.30
N MET A 85 -1.14 1.53 -9.01
CA MET A 85 -0.91 1.49 -10.44
C MET A 85 0.58 1.23 -10.70
N PRO A 86 0.95 0.14 -11.41
CA PRO A 86 2.36 -0.20 -11.61
C PRO A 86 3.06 0.73 -12.58
N PHE A 87 4.38 0.70 -12.55
CA PHE A 87 5.24 1.50 -13.43
C PHE A 87 4.83 1.39 -14.90
N LEU A 88 4.84 2.52 -15.62
CA LEU A 88 4.42 2.71 -17.02
C LEU A 88 2.93 2.45 -17.31
N SER A 89 2.10 2.21 -16.31
CA SER A 89 0.66 2.06 -16.55
C SER A 89 -0.12 3.40 -16.53
N TYR A 90 0.51 4.49 -16.09
CA TYR A 90 -0.14 5.82 -15.98
C TYR A 90 0.78 7.00 -16.37
N GLN A 91 2.09 6.75 -16.57
CA GLN A 91 3.06 7.82 -16.86
C GLN A 91 3.13 8.20 -18.34
N ILE A 92 2.68 7.35 -19.26
CA ILE A 92 2.83 7.56 -20.71
C ILE A 92 1.94 8.72 -21.19
N SER A 93 0.66 8.69 -20.82
CA SER A 93 -0.28 9.77 -21.12
C SER A 93 -1.47 9.76 -20.17
N PRO A 94 -2.18 10.89 -20.00
CA PRO A 94 -3.43 10.91 -19.22
C PRO A 94 -4.50 9.96 -19.77
N GLU A 95 -4.59 9.77 -21.08
CA GLU A 95 -5.55 8.85 -21.73
C GLU A 95 -5.26 7.40 -21.38
N GLU A 96 -3.99 7.01 -21.32
CA GLU A 96 -3.60 5.67 -20.89
C GLU A 96 -3.84 5.48 -19.41
N ALA A 97 -3.52 6.46 -18.57
CA ALA A 97 -3.85 6.45 -17.17
C ALA A 97 -5.36 6.27 -16.92
N LEU A 98 -6.21 7.02 -17.65
CA LEU A 98 -7.67 6.87 -17.58
C LEU A 98 -8.13 5.45 -17.93
N ARG A 99 -7.57 4.87 -19.00
CA ARG A 99 -7.90 3.51 -19.44
C ARG A 99 -7.50 2.48 -18.40
N ASN A 100 -6.28 2.55 -17.88
CA ASN A 100 -5.73 1.58 -16.94
C ASN A 100 -6.33 1.71 -15.54
N CYS A 101 -6.51 2.91 -15.01
CA CYS A 101 -7.22 3.14 -13.76
C CYS A 101 -8.71 2.77 -13.88
N GLY A 102 -9.33 3.05 -15.03
CA GLY A 102 -10.69 2.61 -15.33
C GLY A 102 -10.82 1.09 -15.34
N ARG A 103 -9.83 0.35 -15.87
CA ARG A 103 -9.76 -1.11 -15.77
C ARG A 103 -9.69 -1.56 -14.30
N ALA A 104 -8.82 -0.94 -13.50
CA ALA A 104 -8.71 -1.25 -12.09
C ALA A 104 -10.06 -1.14 -11.37
N MET A 105 -10.77 -0.02 -11.52
CA MET A 105 -12.09 0.19 -10.92
C MET A 105 -13.13 -0.81 -11.42
N LYS A 106 -13.25 -0.98 -12.74
CA LYS A 106 -14.30 -1.80 -13.35
C LYS A 106 -14.10 -3.30 -13.17
N GLU A 107 -12.87 -3.77 -13.30
CA GLU A 107 -12.57 -5.20 -13.29
C GLU A 107 -12.42 -5.76 -11.88
N THR A 108 -12.02 -4.93 -10.90
CA THR A 108 -11.71 -5.42 -9.56
C THR A 108 -12.71 -4.99 -8.50
N GLY A 109 -13.43 -3.89 -8.72
CA GLY A 109 -14.30 -3.28 -7.73
C GLY A 109 -13.53 -2.59 -6.59
N CYS A 110 -12.25 -2.22 -6.79
CA CYS A 110 -11.52 -1.40 -5.83
C CYS A 110 -12.18 -0.02 -5.67
N ASN A 111 -11.90 0.62 -4.55
CA ASN A 111 -12.52 1.90 -4.20
C ASN A 111 -11.72 3.11 -4.73
N ALA A 112 -10.41 2.92 -4.96
CA ALA A 112 -9.50 3.98 -5.38
C ALA A 112 -8.26 3.38 -6.05
N VAL A 113 -7.46 4.25 -6.68
CA VAL A 113 -6.13 3.91 -7.21
C VAL A 113 -5.06 4.72 -6.51
N LYS A 114 -3.79 4.19 -6.43
CA LYS A 114 -2.63 4.96 -6.00
C LYS A 114 -1.70 5.19 -7.20
N ILE A 115 -1.12 6.38 -7.27
CA ILE A 115 -0.10 6.73 -8.27
C ILE A 115 1.04 7.51 -7.62
N GLU A 116 2.25 7.33 -8.14
CA GLU A 116 3.46 8.00 -7.67
C GLU A 116 3.78 9.24 -8.50
N GLY A 117 4.31 10.26 -7.83
CA GLY A 117 4.76 11.51 -8.42
C GLY A 117 3.95 12.72 -7.98
N GLY A 118 4.59 13.89 -8.06
CA GLY A 118 4.03 15.19 -7.63
C GLY A 118 3.46 16.01 -8.77
N GLN A 119 3.90 17.27 -8.89
CA GLN A 119 3.43 18.23 -9.92
C GLN A 119 3.33 17.65 -11.34
N PRO A 120 4.29 16.84 -11.84
CA PRO A 120 4.16 16.26 -13.17
C PRO A 120 2.93 15.38 -13.35
N MET A 121 2.40 14.79 -12.27
CA MET A 121 1.21 13.93 -12.29
C MET A 121 -0.09 14.67 -12.00
N ALA A 122 -0.04 15.94 -11.59
CA ALA A 122 -1.24 16.69 -11.19
C ALA A 122 -2.32 16.74 -12.28
N ALA A 123 -1.93 16.92 -13.53
CA ALA A 123 -2.88 16.92 -14.65
C ALA A 123 -3.56 15.56 -14.85
N THR A 124 -2.81 14.46 -14.71
CA THR A 124 -3.35 13.09 -14.78
C THR A 124 -4.28 12.83 -13.60
N VAL A 125 -3.90 13.22 -12.37
CA VAL A 125 -4.76 13.11 -11.18
C VAL A 125 -6.07 13.87 -11.39
N ARG A 126 -6.02 15.13 -11.86
CA ARG A 126 -7.21 15.93 -12.16
C ARG A 126 -8.14 15.20 -13.12
N ARG A 127 -7.61 14.68 -14.21
CA ARG A 127 -8.40 13.97 -15.23
C ARG A 127 -9.07 12.71 -14.68
N LEU A 128 -8.39 11.97 -13.81
CA LEU A 128 -8.95 10.78 -13.12
C LEU A 128 -10.07 11.18 -12.17
N VAL A 129 -9.85 12.21 -11.34
CA VAL A 129 -10.82 12.70 -10.37
C VAL A 129 -12.06 13.26 -11.05
N ASP A 130 -11.90 14.02 -12.14
CA ASP A 130 -13.01 14.63 -12.90
C ASP A 130 -13.98 13.58 -13.48
N ILE A 131 -13.51 12.36 -13.73
CA ILE A 131 -14.39 11.25 -14.18
C ILE A 131 -14.84 10.33 -13.05
N GLY A 132 -14.56 10.69 -11.78
CA GLY A 132 -15.02 9.97 -10.61
C GLY A 132 -14.11 8.84 -10.12
N ILE A 133 -12.84 8.77 -10.53
CA ILE A 133 -11.87 7.82 -9.99
C ILE A 133 -11.13 8.48 -8.83
N PRO A 134 -11.30 8.00 -7.57
CA PRO A 134 -10.56 8.54 -6.43
C PRO A 134 -9.08 8.19 -6.53
N VAL A 135 -8.21 9.17 -6.29
CA VAL A 135 -6.75 9.00 -6.39
C VAL A 135 -6.07 9.27 -5.06
N MET A 136 -5.23 8.33 -4.63
CA MET A 136 -4.23 8.51 -3.58
C MET A 136 -2.89 8.84 -4.24
N GLY A 137 -2.27 9.96 -3.86
CA GLY A 137 -0.93 10.32 -4.32
C GLY A 137 0.15 9.60 -3.52
N HIS A 138 1.39 9.58 -4.03
CA HIS A 138 2.55 9.04 -3.32
C HIS A 138 3.77 9.91 -3.59
N LEU A 139 4.37 10.43 -2.53
CA LEU A 139 5.51 11.35 -2.53
C LEU A 139 6.62 10.90 -1.58
N GLY A 140 7.78 11.53 -1.72
CA GLY A 140 9.00 11.19 -1.01
C GLY A 140 9.80 10.17 -1.80
N LEU A 141 10.20 9.07 -1.21
CA LEU A 141 10.69 7.94 -1.97
C LEU A 141 9.52 7.36 -2.76
N THR A 142 9.67 7.30 -4.06
CA THR A 142 8.77 6.64 -4.98
C THR A 142 9.50 5.41 -5.54
N PRO A 143 9.15 4.17 -5.11
CA PRO A 143 9.84 2.94 -5.54
C PRO A 143 9.94 2.77 -7.05
N GLN A 144 8.94 3.25 -7.80
CA GLN A 144 8.96 3.22 -9.27
C GLN A 144 10.02 4.15 -9.88
N SER A 145 10.52 5.12 -9.12
CA SER A 145 11.60 6.04 -9.53
C SER A 145 12.94 5.69 -8.90
N VAL A 146 13.11 4.51 -8.32
CA VAL A 146 14.29 4.12 -7.53
C VAL A 146 15.62 4.33 -8.25
N HIS A 147 15.66 4.08 -9.55
CA HIS A 147 16.88 4.30 -10.35
C HIS A 147 17.21 5.78 -10.50
N ALA A 148 16.20 6.63 -10.75
CA ALA A 148 16.39 8.08 -10.86
C ALA A 148 16.77 8.70 -9.51
N LEU A 149 16.24 8.17 -8.41
CA LEU A 149 16.54 8.62 -7.04
C LEU A 149 17.88 8.08 -6.50
N GLY A 150 18.55 7.18 -7.23
CA GLY A 150 19.83 6.59 -6.82
C GLY A 150 19.69 5.61 -5.63
N GLY A 151 18.57 4.90 -5.54
CA GLY A 151 18.28 3.88 -4.52
C GLY A 151 17.23 4.30 -3.50
N TYR A 152 17.03 3.45 -2.50
CA TYR A 152 16.07 3.67 -1.40
C TYR A 152 16.67 4.66 -0.38
N ARG A 153 16.40 5.96 -0.57
CA ARG A 153 16.96 7.05 0.24
C ARG A 153 15.85 7.94 0.79
N VAL A 154 16.10 8.53 1.96
CA VAL A 154 15.25 9.58 2.54
C VAL A 154 15.27 10.79 1.61
N GLN A 155 14.08 11.27 1.24
CA GLN A 155 13.85 12.39 0.33
C GLN A 155 13.47 13.66 1.10
N GLY A 156 13.92 14.82 0.63
CA GLY A 156 13.58 16.10 1.28
C GLY A 156 14.51 16.47 2.45
N ARG A 157 15.76 16.03 2.43
CA ARG A 157 16.76 16.46 3.42
C ARG A 157 17.28 17.87 3.15
N GLU A 158 17.44 18.22 1.87
CA GLU A 158 17.89 19.54 1.44
C GLU A 158 16.69 20.49 1.29
N ASP A 159 16.89 21.77 1.57
CA ASP A 159 15.81 22.77 1.56
C ASP A 159 15.09 22.85 0.20
N ALA A 160 15.83 22.73 -0.91
CA ALA A 160 15.26 22.73 -2.25
C ALA A 160 14.36 21.51 -2.50
N GLU A 161 14.75 20.32 -2.03
CA GLU A 161 13.95 19.11 -2.11
C GLU A 161 12.71 19.19 -1.20
N ALA A 162 12.89 19.71 0.01
CA ALA A 162 11.79 19.94 0.95
C ALA A 162 10.76 20.92 0.38
N GLY A 163 11.22 22.00 -0.28
CA GLY A 163 10.36 22.94 -1.00
C GLY A 163 9.56 22.26 -2.12
N ARG A 164 10.22 21.44 -2.94
CA ARG A 164 9.54 20.67 -4.00
C ARG A 164 8.49 19.72 -3.43
N LEU A 165 8.81 18.93 -2.42
CA LEU A 165 7.85 17.99 -1.81
C LEU A 165 6.61 18.69 -1.25
N LYS A 166 6.75 19.89 -0.67
CA LYS A 166 5.60 20.70 -0.22
C LYS A 166 4.74 21.16 -1.40
N ALA A 167 5.39 21.66 -2.47
CA ALA A 167 4.69 22.09 -3.68
C ALA A 167 3.98 20.91 -4.37
N ASP A 168 4.64 19.74 -4.44
CA ASP A 168 4.08 18.51 -4.99
C ASP A 168 2.84 18.05 -4.22
N ALA A 169 2.91 18.08 -2.88
CA ALA A 169 1.80 17.70 -2.03
C ALA A 169 0.58 18.63 -2.22
N THR A 170 0.81 19.94 -2.30
CA THR A 170 -0.24 20.92 -2.59
C THR A 170 -0.82 20.69 -3.98
N ALA A 171 0.02 20.48 -5.00
CA ALA A 171 -0.44 20.24 -6.38
C ALA A 171 -1.33 18.99 -6.51
N LEU A 172 -1.00 17.91 -5.78
CA LEU A 172 -1.84 16.71 -5.75
C LEU A 172 -3.19 16.97 -5.06
N GLN A 173 -3.19 17.69 -3.94
CA GLN A 173 -4.44 18.10 -3.28
C GLN A 173 -5.30 18.96 -4.20
N ASP A 174 -4.72 19.96 -4.82
CA ASP A 174 -5.42 20.88 -5.74
C ASP A 174 -5.95 20.14 -6.99
N ALA A 175 -5.26 19.07 -7.40
CA ALA A 175 -5.74 18.16 -8.43
C ALA A 175 -6.89 17.25 -7.98
N GLY A 176 -7.21 17.22 -6.69
CA GLY A 176 -8.34 16.46 -6.13
C GLY A 176 -7.96 15.08 -5.59
N ALA A 177 -6.68 14.80 -5.34
CA ALA A 177 -6.31 13.60 -4.61
C ALA A 177 -7.00 13.57 -3.23
N PHE A 178 -7.48 12.41 -2.80
CA PHE A 178 -8.18 12.29 -1.51
C PHE A 178 -7.22 12.05 -0.33
N ALA A 179 -6.01 11.58 -0.58
CA ALA A 179 -4.94 11.34 0.40
C ALA A 179 -3.57 11.32 -0.29
N VAL A 180 -2.51 11.48 0.50
CA VAL A 180 -1.11 11.38 -0.01
C VAL A 180 -0.30 10.48 0.91
N VAL A 181 0.38 9.47 0.34
CA VAL A 181 1.42 8.70 1.03
C VAL A 181 2.71 9.52 1.08
N LEU A 182 3.34 9.57 2.23
CA LEU A 182 4.67 10.16 2.43
C LEU A 182 5.64 9.04 2.82
N GLU A 183 6.54 8.67 1.91
CA GLU A 183 7.50 7.60 2.15
C GLU A 183 8.92 8.14 2.32
N LEU A 184 9.61 7.70 3.39
CA LEU A 184 10.99 8.08 3.71
C LEU A 184 11.22 9.61 3.61
N VAL A 185 10.34 10.37 4.24
CA VAL A 185 10.43 11.83 4.37
C VAL A 185 10.85 12.18 5.80
N PRO A 186 11.76 13.15 6.03
CA PRO A 186 12.10 13.59 7.39
C PRO A 186 10.86 13.96 8.20
N ALA A 187 10.76 13.48 9.44
CA ALA A 187 9.58 13.67 10.29
C ALA A 187 9.15 15.14 10.47
N PRO A 188 10.07 16.13 10.61
CA PRO A 188 9.69 17.55 10.65
C PRO A 188 9.04 18.03 9.35
N LEU A 189 9.54 17.60 8.18
CA LEU A 189 8.97 17.95 6.88
C LEU A 189 7.60 17.31 6.68
N ALA A 190 7.46 16.02 7.00
CA ALA A 190 6.18 15.32 6.94
C ALA A 190 5.13 16.00 7.85
N SER A 191 5.52 16.45 9.05
CA SER A 191 4.65 17.23 9.94
C SER A 191 4.21 18.55 9.31
N GLN A 192 5.10 19.25 8.62
CA GLN A 192 4.75 20.51 7.93
C GLN A 192 3.78 20.26 6.78
N ILE A 193 4.02 19.23 5.95
CA ILE A 193 3.14 18.83 4.84
C ILE A 193 1.76 18.45 5.39
N THR A 194 1.70 17.60 6.42
CA THR A 194 0.44 17.14 7.04
C THR A 194 -0.41 18.30 7.54
N LYS A 195 0.21 19.30 8.15
CA LYS A 195 -0.49 20.49 8.66
C LYS A 195 -0.96 21.44 7.55
N ALA A 196 -0.23 21.47 6.42
CA ALA A 196 -0.56 22.34 5.30
C ALA A 196 -1.70 21.77 4.43
N LEU A 197 -1.87 20.46 4.40
CA LEU A 197 -2.89 19.81 3.59
C LEU A 197 -4.22 19.67 4.34
N SER A 198 -5.34 19.83 3.64
CA SER A 198 -6.67 19.48 4.14
C SER A 198 -7.00 17.99 3.97
N ILE A 199 -6.33 17.29 3.04
CA ILE A 199 -6.49 15.86 2.81
C ILE A 199 -5.57 15.02 3.71
N PRO A 200 -5.93 13.76 4.03
CA PRO A 200 -5.12 12.87 4.86
C PRO A 200 -3.71 12.59 4.28
N THR A 201 -2.72 12.54 5.17
CA THR A 201 -1.39 12.02 4.88
C THR A 201 -1.18 10.67 5.53
N ILE A 202 -0.63 9.71 4.79
CA ILE A 202 -0.32 8.35 5.26
C ILE A 202 1.19 8.15 5.23
N GLY A 203 1.80 7.99 6.40
CA GLY A 203 3.25 7.89 6.52
C GLY A 203 3.77 6.46 6.41
N ILE A 204 4.94 6.30 5.80
CA ILE A 204 5.79 5.13 5.92
C ILE A 204 7.25 5.60 6.01
N GLY A 205 7.87 5.43 7.17
CA GLY A 205 9.19 6.03 7.41
C GLY A 205 9.21 7.57 7.41
N ALA A 206 8.05 8.20 7.69
CA ALA A 206 7.89 9.65 7.68
C ALA A 206 7.59 10.24 9.09
N GLY A 207 7.74 9.43 10.13
CA GLY A 207 7.48 9.84 11.52
C GLY A 207 6.00 9.82 11.92
N PRO A 208 5.68 10.18 13.19
CA PRO A 208 4.36 9.94 13.77
C PRO A 208 3.32 11.05 13.47
N ALA A 209 3.72 12.13 12.79
CA ALA A 209 2.88 13.31 12.62
C ALA A 209 1.88 13.21 11.46
N CYS A 210 2.02 12.22 10.57
CA CYS A 210 1.03 11.94 9.53
C CYS A 210 -0.31 11.51 10.12
N ASP A 211 -1.41 11.72 9.40
CA ASP A 211 -2.76 11.37 9.86
C ASP A 211 -2.97 9.85 9.96
N GLY A 212 -2.23 9.08 9.16
CA GLY A 212 -2.21 7.63 9.22
C GLY A 212 -0.83 7.05 8.98
N GLN A 213 -0.73 5.72 9.05
CA GLN A 213 0.50 4.95 8.78
C GLN A 213 0.21 3.75 7.90
N VAL A 214 1.15 3.40 7.03
CA VAL A 214 1.11 2.17 6.24
C VAL A 214 2.37 1.35 6.46
N LEU A 215 2.25 0.03 6.48
CA LEU A 215 3.37 -0.91 6.42
C LEU A 215 3.09 -2.00 5.39
N VAL A 216 4.15 -2.57 4.86
CA VAL A 216 4.06 -3.81 4.09
C VAL A 216 3.72 -4.95 5.06
N LEU A 217 2.63 -5.68 4.77
CA LEU A 217 2.12 -6.73 5.66
C LEU A 217 3.18 -7.78 6.02
N HIS A 218 3.94 -8.24 5.03
CA HIS A 218 4.97 -9.27 5.21
C HIS A 218 6.10 -8.80 6.13
N ASP A 219 6.45 -7.52 6.06
CA ASP A 219 7.46 -6.93 6.93
C ASP A 219 6.92 -6.79 8.36
N MET A 220 5.68 -6.31 8.51
CA MET A 220 5.00 -6.17 9.80
C MET A 220 4.86 -7.52 10.52
N LEU A 221 4.54 -8.58 9.79
CA LEU A 221 4.38 -9.93 10.34
C LEU A 221 5.72 -10.68 10.52
N GLY A 222 6.84 -10.12 10.09
CA GLY A 222 8.13 -10.80 10.15
C GLY A 222 8.24 -12.01 9.22
N LEU A 223 7.44 -12.07 8.16
CA LEU A 223 7.55 -13.08 7.10
C LEU A 223 8.77 -12.80 6.19
N ASN A 224 9.03 -11.53 5.90
CA ASN A 224 10.22 -11.09 5.17
C ASN A 224 11.39 -10.89 6.15
N ASP A 225 11.98 -12.00 6.59
CA ASP A 225 13.00 -12.01 7.64
C ASP A 225 14.36 -11.46 7.18
N GLN A 226 14.63 -11.46 5.88
CA GLN A 226 15.85 -10.91 5.28
C GLN A 226 15.82 -9.38 5.12
N PHE A 227 14.63 -8.77 5.23
CA PHE A 227 14.48 -7.33 5.14
C PHE A 227 14.45 -6.68 6.52
N SER A 228 15.29 -5.65 6.68
CA SER A 228 15.31 -4.81 7.89
C SER A 228 15.45 -3.35 7.50
N ALA A 229 14.54 -2.52 7.98
CA ALA A 229 14.60 -1.07 7.82
C ALA A 229 14.22 -0.40 9.15
N LYS A 230 14.84 0.75 9.44
CA LYS A 230 14.64 1.47 10.72
C LYS A 230 13.18 1.78 11.03
N PHE A 231 12.36 2.00 10.01
CA PHE A 231 10.95 2.35 10.15
C PHE A 231 10.01 1.14 10.32
N VAL A 232 10.51 -0.08 10.07
CA VAL A 232 9.72 -1.29 10.19
C VAL A 232 9.75 -1.79 11.63
N LYS A 233 8.59 -1.82 12.25
CA LYS A 233 8.36 -2.55 13.50
C LYS A 233 7.72 -3.88 13.18
N LYS A 234 8.38 -4.98 13.53
CA LYS A 234 7.80 -6.33 13.46
C LYS A 234 6.88 -6.54 14.65
N TYR A 235 5.66 -6.97 14.40
CA TYR A 235 4.64 -7.29 15.40
C TYR A 235 4.49 -8.80 15.64
N ALA A 236 5.11 -9.60 14.77
CA ALA A 236 5.17 -11.05 14.86
C ALA A 236 6.50 -11.57 14.27
N ALA A 237 6.77 -12.86 14.40
CA ALA A 237 7.94 -13.55 13.86
C ALA A 237 7.50 -14.76 13.00
N LEU A 238 6.51 -14.57 12.12
CA LEU A 238 5.84 -15.67 11.42
C LEU A 238 6.79 -16.48 10.50
N ALA A 239 7.93 -15.95 10.07
CA ALA A 239 8.91 -16.75 9.33
C ALA A 239 9.46 -17.90 10.17
N GLU A 240 9.65 -17.68 11.48
CA GLU A 240 10.10 -18.72 12.41
C GLU A 240 8.99 -19.77 12.66
N ASP A 241 7.76 -19.29 12.90
CA ASP A 241 6.61 -20.16 13.11
C ASP A 241 6.31 -21.05 11.90
N VAL A 242 6.42 -20.49 10.68
CA VAL A 242 6.26 -21.25 9.43
C VAL A 242 7.34 -22.31 9.27
N ARG A 243 8.62 -21.98 9.55
CA ARG A 243 9.71 -22.97 9.47
C ARG A 243 9.51 -24.09 10.49
N GLU A 244 9.15 -23.75 11.72
CA GLU A 244 8.93 -24.75 12.75
C GLU A 244 7.75 -25.66 12.44
N ALA A 245 6.61 -25.10 12.04
CA ALA A 245 5.44 -25.88 11.62
C ALA A 245 5.77 -26.83 10.46
N ALA A 246 6.48 -26.33 9.46
CA ALA A 246 6.91 -27.15 8.32
C ALA A 246 7.89 -28.27 8.73
N ARG A 247 8.81 -27.98 9.67
CA ARG A 247 9.77 -28.97 10.20
C ARG A 247 9.07 -30.06 10.97
N VAL A 248 8.14 -29.70 11.86
CA VAL A 248 7.34 -30.67 12.66
C VAL A 248 6.51 -31.55 11.72
N PHE A 249 5.76 -30.96 10.79
CA PHE A 249 4.97 -31.68 9.82
C PHE A 249 5.84 -32.68 9.01
N ALA A 250 6.99 -32.23 8.50
CA ALA A 250 7.90 -33.07 7.73
C ALA A 250 8.44 -34.26 8.55
N ALA A 251 8.73 -34.04 9.84
CA ALA A 251 9.17 -35.11 10.75
C ALA A 251 8.04 -36.13 10.97
N GLU A 252 6.86 -35.69 11.28
CA GLU A 252 5.70 -36.56 11.53
C GLU A 252 5.32 -37.41 10.32
N VAL A 253 5.36 -36.83 9.12
CA VAL A 253 5.12 -37.60 7.88
C VAL A 253 6.19 -38.67 7.67
N ARG A 254 7.49 -38.33 7.86
CA ARG A 254 8.58 -39.30 7.69
C ARG A 254 8.56 -40.43 8.73
N GLU A 255 8.08 -40.17 9.92
CA GLU A 255 7.95 -41.13 11.02
C GLU A 255 6.64 -41.92 10.98
N GLY A 256 5.74 -41.62 10.03
CA GLY A 256 4.42 -42.25 9.94
C GLY A 256 3.45 -41.86 11.04
N ARG A 257 3.70 -40.78 11.77
CA ARG A 257 2.81 -40.24 12.80
C ARG A 257 1.66 -39.40 12.25
N TYR A 258 1.87 -38.82 11.05
CA TYR A 258 0.81 -38.11 10.32
C TYR A 258 0.58 -38.78 8.96
N PRO A 259 -0.71 -39.04 8.54
CA PRO A 259 -1.93 -38.75 9.29
C PRO A 259 -2.17 -39.76 10.41
N GLY A 260 -2.73 -39.31 11.55
CA GLY A 260 -3.26 -40.18 12.60
C GLY A 260 -4.66 -40.70 12.25
N PRO A 261 -5.24 -41.61 13.12
CA PRO A 261 -6.60 -42.11 12.92
C PRO A 261 -7.66 -41.03 12.81
N GLU A 262 -7.51 -39.91 13.54
CA GLU A 262 -8.39 -38.73 13.53
C GLU A 262 -8.34 -37.94 12.27
N HIS A 263 -7.28 -38.11 11.46
CA HIS A 263 -7.10 -37.48 10.16
C HIS A 263 -7.43 -38.42 8.99
N SER A 264 -7.94 -39.62 9.27
CA SER A 264 -8.18 -40.67 8.28
C SER A 264 -9.68 -40.98 8.16
N PHE A 265 -10.14 -41.20 6.94
CA PHE A 265 -11.51 -41.64 6.71
C PHE A 265 -11.58 -43.17 6.81
N GLY A 266 -12.41 -43.66 7.78
CA GLY A 266 -12.78 -45.06 7.88
C GLY A 266 -13.78 -45.46 6.76
N LYS A 267 -14.01 -46.79 6.65
CA LYS A 267 -15.05 -47.32 5.75
C LYS A 267 -16.45 -46.90 6.19
#